data_48e6c1fbb9adc0557d072d11309450e5
#
_entry.id   48e6c1fbb9adc0557d072d11309450e5
#
_cell.length_a   1.000
_cell.length_b   1.000
_cell.length_c   1.000
_cell.angle_alpha   90.00
_cell.angle_beta   90.00
_cell.angle_gamma   90.00
#
_symmetry.space_group_name_H-M   'P 1'
#
loop_
_entity.id
_entity.type
_entity.pdbx_description
1 polymer ?
#
loop_
_entity_poly.entity_id
_entity_poly.type
_entity_poly.pdbx_seq_one_letter_code
_entity_poly.pdbx_strand_id
1 'polypeptide(L)'
;IWNGFTMNGREDDYTWSDPYVDNSQVFVVKSDSGITTFDDLSGKTVAVQTDSSAEAALNEEDNAALKDSFKELLVVGEYNTAFLNLESNAVDAIAMDIGVAKYQLESRNGDFTILDQPLAAEQYAVGFKKGNETLRDQVQNTLNEMKSDGTFKTIAEKWDLQDSVILD
;
A
#
# COMPACT_ATOMS: atom_id res chain seq x y z
N ILE A 1 -9.62 4.25 14.20
CA ILE A 1 -8.52 3.50 13.56
C ILE A 1 -7.56 4.50 12.94
N TRP A 2 -6.28 4.43 13.29
CA TRP A 2 -5.25 5.35 12.81
C TRP A 2 -3.91 4.61 12.68
N ASN A 3 -3.75 3.84 11.63
CA ASN A 3 -2.60 2.97 11.42
C ASN A 3 -2.26 2.73 9.93
N GLY A 4 -2.37 3.77 9.09
CA GLY A 4 -2.31 3.58 7.64
C GLY A 4 -3.58 2.88 7.12
N PHE A 5 -4.73 3.42 7.52
CA PHE A 5 -6.02 2.80 7.21
C PHE A 5 -6.59 3.34 5.91
N THR A 6 -6.66 2.49 4.90
CA THR A 6 -7.20 2.80 3.57
C THR A 6 -8.66 3.16 3.66
N MET A 7 -9.02 4.34 3.16
CA MET A 7 -10.39 4.84 3.10
C MET A 7 -11.18 4.26 1.91
N ASN A 8 -10.51 4.08 0.78
CA ASN A 8 -11.12 3.62 -0.47
C ASN A 8 -11.85 2.28 -0.29
N GLY A 9 -13.09 2.23 -0.77
CA GLY A 9 -13.98 1.07 -0.64
C GLY A 9 -14.61 0.89 0.76
N ARG A 10 -14.36 1.81 1.70
CA ARG A 10 -14.88 1.78 3.08
C ARG A 10 -15.53 3.10 3.50
N GLU A 11 -15.83 3.96 2.54
CA GLU A 11 -16.33 5.34 2.76
C GLU A 11 -17.62 5.33 3.59
N ASP A 12 -18.47 4.34 3.37
CA ASP A 12 -19.75 4.21 4.06
C ASP A 12 -19.68 3.56 5.44
N ASP A 13 -18.58 2.92 5.81
CA ASP A 13 -18.48 2.12 7.04
C ASP A 13 -18.08 2.96 8.25
N TYR A 14 -17.40 4.09 8.03
CA TYR A 14 -16.82 4.93 9.07
C TYR A 14 -17.22 6.39 8.90
N THR A 15 -16.96 7.18 9.92
CA THR A 15 -16.82 8.63 9.80
C THR A 15 -15.34 8.93 9.61
N TRP A 16 -14.96 9.58 8.52
CA TRP A 16 -13.57 9.76 8.14
C TRP A 16 -13.07 11.18 8.36
N SER A 17 -11.78 11.33 8.68
CA SER A 17 -11.05 12.58 8.45
C SER A 17 -10.88 12.82 6.95
N ASP A 18 -10.40 13.99 6.57
CA ASP A 18 -9.83 14.17 5.23
C ASP A 18 -8.62 13.25 5.07
N PRO A 19 -8.33 12.77 3.85
CA PRO A 19 -7.12 12.01 3.59
C PRO A 19 -5.86 12.80 3.94
N TYR A 20 -4.85 12.13 4.47
CA TYR A 20 -3.60 12.79 4.87
C TYR A 20 -2.35 12.17 4.24
N VAL A 21 -2.46 10.99 3.62
CA VAL A 21 -1.38 10.31 2.87
C VAL A 21 -1.97 9.71 1.60
N ASP A 22 -1.35 10.01 0.46
CA ASP A 22 -1.52 9.24 -0.76
C ASP A 22 -0.69 7.97 -0.67
N ASN A 23 -1.30 6.85 -0.98
CA ASN A 23 -0.69 5.54 -0.94
C ASN A 23 -0.97 4.76 -2.23
N SER A 24 -0.28 3.64 -2.41
CA SER A 24 -0.53 2.74 -3.52
C SER A 24 -0.19 1.31 -3.18
N GLN A 25 -0.86 0.39 -3.86
CA GLN A 25 -0.46 -1.00 -3.93
C GLN A 25 0.45 -1.18 -5.14
N VAL A 26 1.55 -1.90 -4.96
CA VAL A 26 2.60 -2.07 -5.97
C VAL A 26 3.05 -3.53 -6.06
N PHE A 27 3.82 -3.84 -7.11
CA PHE A 27 4.53 -5.12 -7.18
C PHE A 27 6.01 -4.92 -6.87
N VAL A 28 6.54 -5.81 -6.03
CA VAL A 28 7.98 -5.96 -5.76
C VAL A 28 8.47 -7.21 -6.46
N VAL A 29 9.59 -7.08 -7.16
CA VAL A 29 10.25 -8.16 -7.91
C VAL A 29 11.75 -8.17 -7.61
N LYS A 30 12.45 -9.24 -7.95
CA LYS A 30 13.92 -9.19 -7.99
C LYS A 30 14.40 -8.30 -9.13
N SER A 31 15.43 -7.48 -8.88
CA SER A 31 15.96 -6.55 -9.87
C SER A 31 16.52 -7.24 -11.12
N ASP A 32 16.96 -8.49 -11.00
CA ASP A 32 17.48 -9.32 -12.07
C ASP A 32 16.44 -10.25 -12.73
N SER A 33 15.16 -10.14 -12.32
CA SER A 33 14.06 -11.01 -12.80
C SER A 33 13.69 -10.78 -14.27
N GLY A 34 13.99 -9.59 -14.82
CA GLY A 34 13.53 -9.15 -16.13
C GLY A 34 12.04 -8.74 -16.16
N ILE A 35 11.35 -8.73 -15.02
CA ILE A 35 9.97 -8.25 -14.89
C ILE A 35 10.02 -6.74 -14.69
N THR A 36 9.41 -5.98 -15.61
CA THR A 36 9.41 -4.51 -15.59
C THR A 36 8.02 -3.91 -15.76
N THR A 37 7.07 -4.70 -16.25
CA THR A 37 5.69 -4.28 -16.51
C THR A 37 4.70 -5.32 -16.01
N PHE A 38 3.41 -4.98 -15.98
CA PHE A 38 2.36 -5.94 -15.62
C PHE A 38 2.24 -7.10 -16.63
N ASP A 39 2.54 -6.85 -17.89
CA ASP A 39 2.51 -7.91 -18.92
C ASP A 39 3.54 -9.00 -18.63
N ASP A 40 4.67 -8.66 -18.02
CA ASP A 40 5.72 -9.61 -17.65
C ASP A 40 5.30 -10.53 -16.49
N LEU A 41 4.24 -10.16 -15.74
CA LEU A 41 3.65 -10.99 -14.67
C LEU A 41 2.81 -12.15 -15.21
N SER A 42 2.52 -12.16 -16.50
CA SER A 42 1.78 -13.27 -17.12
C SER A 42 2.55 -14.60 -16.99
N GLY A 43 1.85 -15.62 -16.48
CA GLY A 43 2.44 -16.94 -16.22
C GLY A 43 3.38 -17.00 -15.00
N LYS A 44 3.45 -15.92 -14.19
CA LYS A 44 4.26 -15.82 -12.96
C LYS A 44 3.47 -16.21 -11.72
N THR A 45 4.18 -16.63 -10.68
CA THR A 45 3.60 -16.84 -9.36
C THR A 45 3.75 -15.56 -8.55
N VAL A 46 2.61 -14.98 -8.15
CA VAL A 46 2.56 -13.73 -7.38
C VAL A 46 2.12 -14.04 -5.95
N ALA A 47 2.84 -13.50 -4.96
CA ALA A 47 2.44 -13.58 -3.56
C ALA A 47 1.65 -12.34 -3.14
N VAL A 48 0.70 -12.52 -2.21
CA VAL A 48 -0.06 -11.44 -1.59
C VAL A 48 -0.36 -11.80 -0.14
N GLN A 49 -0.42 -10.81 0.74
CA GLN A 49 -0.85 -11.06 2.13
C GLN A 49 -2.37 -11.17 2.21
N THR A 50 -2.85 -12.14 2.99
CA THR A 50 -4.27 -12.33 3.26
C THR A 50 -4.91 -11.08 3.86
N ASP A 51 -6.15 -10.77 3.45
CA ASP A 51 -6.95 -9.63 3.91
C ASP A 51 -6.25 -8.25 3.74
N SER A 52 -5.25 -8.15 2.87
CA SER A 52 -4.55 -6.90 2.54
C SER A 52 -5.31 -6.09 1.48
N SER A 53 -5.00 -4.77 1.41
CA SER A 53 -5.51 -3.90 0.33
C SER A 53 -5.01 -4.36 -1.04
N ALA A 54 -3.81 -4.95 -1.13
CA ALA A 54 -3.30 -5.53 -2.37
C ALA A 54 -4.13 -6.73 -2.83
N GLU A 55 -4.52 -7.62 -1.91
CA GLU A 55 -5.42 -8.74 -2.23
C GLU A 55 -6.79 -8.23 -2.67
N ALA A 56 -7.35 -7.23 -1.99
CA ALA A 56 -8.60 -6.59 -2.37
C ALA A 56 -8.51 -5.99 -3.77
N ALA A 57 -7.45 -5.21 -4.06
CA ALA A 57 -7.23 -4.61 -5.38
C ALA A 57 -7.11 -5.66 -6.50
N LEU A 58 -6.41 -6.78 -6.25
CA LEU A 58 -6.33 -7.88 -7.22
C LEU A 58 -7.69 -8.58 -7.46
N ASN A 59 -8.63 -8.44 -6.55
CA ASN A 59 -9.98 -9.01 -6.68
C ASN A 59 -10.98 -8.04 -7.33
N GLU A 60 -10.61 -6.81 -7.60
CA GLU A 60 -11.45 -5.85 -8.32
C GLU A 60 -11.60 -6.25 -9.79
N GLU A 61 -12.73 -5.90 -10.39
CA GLU A 61 -13.08 -6.25 -11.77
C GLU A 61 -12.04 -5.71 -12.77
N ASP A 62 -11.55 -4.49 -12.55
CA ASP A 62 -10.55 -3.84 -13.40
C ASP A 62 -9.20 -4.59 -13.42
N ASN A 63 -8.87 -5.32 -12.38
CA ASN A 63 -7.64 -6.11 -12.26
C ASN A 63 -7.84 -7.61 -12.55
N ALA A 64 -9.06 -8.04 -12.89
CA ALA A 64 -9.37 -9.45 -13.12
C ALA A 64 -8.50 -10.06 -14.23
N ALA A 65 -8.33 -9.36 -15.36
CA ALA A 65 -7.50 -9.82 -16.47
C ALA A 65 -6.02 -10.00 -16.09
N LEU A 66 -5.49 -9.08 -15.27
CA LEU A 66 -4.13 -9.18 -14.74
C LEU A 66 -4.00 -10.40 -13.83
N LYS A 67 -4.89 -10.52 -12.85
CA LYS A 67 -4.90 -11.64 -11.91
C LYS A 67 -5.04 -13.00 -12.61
N ASP A 68 -5.93 -13.10 -13.59
CA ASP A 68 -6.16 -14.33 -14.36
C ASP A 68 -4.97 -14.70 -15.27
N SER A 69 -4.09 -13.73 -15.56
CA SER A 69 -2.85 -13.98 -16.32
C SER A 69 -1.77 -14.66 -15.50
N PHE A 70 -1.85 -14.59 -14.15
CA PHE A 70 -0.87 -15.23 -13.28
C PHE A 70 -0.94 -16.75 -13.40
N LYS A 71 0.21 -17.40 -13.26
CA LYS A 71 0.25 -18.84 -13.08
C LYS A 71 -0.43 -19.27 -11.78
N GLU A 72 -0.19 -18.49 -10.72
CA GLU A 72 -0.71 -18.73 -9.38
C GLU A 72 -0.68 -17.44 -8.56
N LEU A 73 -1.73 -17.22 -7.76
CA LEU A 73 -1.73 -16.21 -6.69
C LEU A 73 -1.57 -16.93 -5.35
N LEU A 74 -0.40 -16.80 -4.74
CA LEU A 74 -0.05 -17.40 -3.44
C LEU A 74 -0.43 -16.45 -2.31
N VAL A 75 -1.48 -16.78 -1.56
CA VAL A 75 -1.89 -16.01 -0.39
C VAL A 75 -1.08 -16.44 0.82
N VAL A 76 -0.40 -15.51 1.49
CA VAL A 76 0.45 -15.74 2.66
C VAL A 76 -0.03 -14.95 3.88
N GLY A 77 0.32 -15.41 5.09
CA GLY A 77 -0.12 -14.75 6.32
C GLY A 77 0.62 -13.43 6.61
N GLU A 78 1.86 -13.31 6.13
CA GLU A 78 2.71 -12.14 6.43
C GLU A 78 3.76 -11.88 5.35
N TYR A 79 4.18 -10.62 5.20
CA TYR A 79 5.14 -10.20 4.17
C TYR A 79 6.52 -10.83 4.32
N ASN A 80 6.98 -11.14 5.54
CA ASN A 80 8.27 -11.84 5.71
C ASN A 80 8.28 -13.18 4.97
N THR A 81 7.19 -13.93 5.03
CA THR A 81 7.04 -15.19 4.27
C THR A 81 7.04 -14.93 2.77
N ALA A 82 6.36 -13.87 2.30
CA ALA A 82 6.37 -13.50 0.89
C ALA A 82 7.78 -13.20 0.39
N PHE A 83 8.57 -12.41 1.14
CA PHE A 83 9.95 -12.09 0.78
C PHE A 83 10.87 -13.31 0.79
N LEU A 84 10.75 -14.22 1.76
CA LEU A 84 11.51 -15.47 1.76
C LEU A 84 11.19 -16.33 0.52
N ASN A 85 9.93 -16.35 0.09
CA ASN A 85 9.52 -17.02 -1.14
C ASN A 85 10.09 -16.33 -2.39
N LEU A 86 10.15 -14.98 -2.42
CA LEU A 86 10.75 -14.23 -3.51
C LEU A 86 12.27 -14.43 -3.57
N GLU A 87 12.95 -14.40 -2.42
CA GLU A 87 14.39 -14.66 -2.29
C GLU A 87 14.77 -16.07 -2.81
N SER A 88 13.96 -17.07 -2.49
CA SER A 88 14.17 -18.46 -2.91
C SER A 88 13.66 -18.77 -4.32
N ASN A 89 13.09 -17.83 -5.05
CA ASN A 89 12.42 -17.99 -6.35
C ASN A 89 11.19 -18.95 -6.30
N ALA A 90 10.55 -19.09 -5.14
CA ALA A 90 9.27 -19.80 -5.03
C ALA A 90 8.12 -18.94 -5.56
N VAL A 91 8.26 -17.63 -5.51
CA VAL A 91 7.39 -16.66 -6.20
C VAL A 91 8.23 -15.69 -7.04
N ASP A 92 7.62 -15.07 -8.04
CA ASP A 92 8.27 -14.15 -8.96
C ASP A 92 8.04 -12.68 -8.57
N ALA A 93 6.92 -12.39 -7.90
CA ALA A 93 6.55 -11.04 -7.47
C ALA A 93 5.75 -11.07 -6.17
N ILE A 94 5.70 -9.92 -5.48
CA ILE A 94 4.85 -9.69 -4.30
C ILE A 94 3.98 -8.47 -4.57
N ALA A 95 2.65 -8.59 -4.43
CA ALA A 95 1.74 -7.46 -4.41
C ALA A 95 1.62 -6.95 -2.97
N MET A 96 1.88 -5.64 -2.75
CA MET A 96 1.92 -5.07 -1.41
C MET A 96 1.84 -3.54 -1.40
N ASP A 97 1.65 -3.00 -0.20
CA ASP A 97 1.69 -1.58 0.09
C ASP A 97 3.07 -0.97 -0.19
N ILE A 98 3.11 0.20 -0.85
CA ILE A 98 4.37 0.86 -1.25
C ILE A 98 5.21 1.30 -0.05
N GLY A 99 4.58 1.75 1.05
CA GLY A 99 5.31 2.14 2.27
C GLY A 99 5.97 0.94 2.92
N VAL A 100 5.26 -0.19 3.00
CA VAL A 100 5.81 -1.45 3.49
C VAL A 100 6.89 -1.97 2.55
N ALA A 101 6.69 -1.88 1.23
CA ALA A 101 7.69 -2.27 0.23
C ALA A 101 9.00 -1.51 0.43
N LYS A 102 8.96 -0.17 0.48
CA LYS A 102 10.14 0.68 0.71
C LYS A 102 10.88 0.27 1.98
N TYR A 103 10.18 0.14 3.11
CA TYR A 103 10.77 -0.28 4.38
C TYR A 103 11.45 -1.66 4.29
N GLN A 104 10.80 -2.62 3.63
CA GLN A 104 11.37 -3.96 3.45
C GLN A 104 12.61 -3.95 2.56
N LEU A 105 12.62 -3.15 1.50
CA LEU A 105 13.77 -3.01 0.62
C LEU A 105 14.97 -2.39 1.34
N GLU A 106 14.76 -1.36 2.17
CA GLU A 106 15.82 -0.73 2.98
C GLU A 106 16.41 -1.69 4.01
N SER A 107 15.59 -2.53 4.63
CA SER A 107 16.00 -3.44 5.68
C SER A 107 16.65 -4.74 5.17
N ARG A 108 16.49 -5.07 3.89
CA ARG A 108 16.99 -6.29 3.27
C ARG A 108 18.20 -6.02 2.39
N ASN A 109 19.16 -6.94 2.41
CA ASN A 109 20.35 -6.88 1.53
C ASN A 109 20.09 -7.51 0.15
N GLY A 110 18.83 -7.65 -0.25
CA GLY A 110 18.45 -8.24 -1.53
C GLY A 110 18.27 -7.18 -2.61
N ASP A 111 18.57 -7.53 -3.85
CA ASP A 111 18.31 -6.70 -5.00
C ASP A 111 16.86 -6.84 -5.42
N PHE A 112 16.00 -5.94 -4.91
CA PHE A 112 14.58 -5.87 -5.23
C PHE A 112 14.24 -4.53 -5.88
N THR A 113 13.23 -4.54 -6.71
CA THR A 113 12.71 -3.35 -7.40
C THR A 113 11.20 -3.30 -7.26
N ILE A 114 10.68 -2.11 -7.04
CA ILE A 114 9.25 -1.81 -7.10
C ILE A 114 8.94 -1.46 -8.56
N LEU A 115 7.88 -2.06 -9.13
CA LEU A 115 7.43 -1.69 -10.48
C LEU A 115 6.86 -0.28 -10.47
N ASP A 116 7.15 0.51 -11.51
CA ASP A 116 6.72 1.92 -11.59
C ASP A 116 5.20 2.08 -11.66
N GLN A 117 4.51 1.13 -12.29
CA GLN A 117 3.06 1.16 -12.41
C GLN A 117 2.42 0.67 -11.12
N PRO A 118 1.58 1.47 -10.44
CA PRO A 118 0.84 1.00 -9.27
C PRO A 118 -0.31 0.07 -9.68
N LEU A 119 -0.56 -0.95 -8.87
CA LEU A 119 -1.72 -1.83 -8.99
C LEU A 119 -3.01 -1.08 -8.65
N ALA A 120 -2.98 -0.28 -7.60
CA ALA A 120 -4.07 0.57 -7.16
C ALA A 120 -3.52 1.81 -6.46
N ALA A 121 -4.16 2.96 -6.69
CA ALA A 121 -3.95 4.17 -5.90
C ALA A 121 -4.99 4.20 -4.78
N GLU A 122 -4.58 4.58 -3.58
CA GLU A 122 -5.44 4.66 -2.40
C GLU A 122 -5.03 5.81 -1.50
N GLN A 123 -5.86 6.12 -0.51
CA GLN A 123 -5.60 7.19 0.45
C GLN A 123 -5.79 6.69 1.88
N TYR A 124 -4.88 7.11 2.76
CA TYR A 124 -5.04 6.89 4.19
C TYR A 124 -5.78 8.04 4.85
N ALA A 125 -6.74 7.69 5.67
CA ALA A 125 -7.48 8.62 6.52
C ALA A 125 -7.68 8.02 7.92
N VAL A 126 -8.06 8.86 8.88
CA VAL A 126 -8.43 8.38 10.23
C VAL A 126 -9.88 7.95 10.22
N GLY A 127 -10.14 6.67 10.51
CA GLY A 127 -11.49 6.11 10.61
C GLY A 127 -12.03 6.18 12.03
N PHE A 128 -13.19 6.84 12.20
CA PHE A 128 -13.93 6.93 13.47
C PHE A 128 -15.18 6.05 13.39
N LYS A 129 -15.73 5.70 14.54
CA LYS A 129 -17.04 5.05 14.59
C LYS A 129 -18.06 5.89 13.82
N LYS A 130 -18.85 5.26 12.96
CA LYS A 130 -19.89 5.94 12.17
C LYS A 130 -20.77 6.84 13.05
N GLY A 131 -20.90 8.11 12.66
CA GLY A 131 -21.64 9.14 13.39
C GLY A 131 -20.85 9.84 14.50
N ASN A 132 -19.56 9.50 14.73
CA ASN A 132 -18.73 10.21 15.72
C ASN A 132 -18.03 11.42 15.10
N GLU A 133 -18.83 12.40 14.67
CA GLU A 133 -18.36 13.61 14.00
C GLU A 133 -17.59 14.53 14.95
N THR A 134 -18.01 14.61 16.22
CA THR A 134 -17.37 15.49 17.19
C THR A 134 -15.88 15.17 17.38
N LEU A 135 -15.53 13.89 17.53
CA LEU A 135 -14.13 13.49 17.68
C LEU A 135 -13.38 13.64 16.34
N ARG A 136 -14.05 13.29 15.20
CA ARG A 136 -13.50 13.50 13.88
C ARG A 136 -13.10 14.95 13.67
N ASP A 137 -13.98 15.88 13.97
CA ASP A 137 -13.76 17.32 13.78
C ASP A 137 -12.61 17.84 14.65
N GLN A 138 -12.49 17.36 15.89
CA GLN A 138 -11.36 17.71 16.76
C GLN A 138 -10.03 17.26 16.16
N VAL A 139 -9.96 16.01 15.70
CA VAL A 139 -8.74 15.47 15.07
C VAL A 139 -8.45 16.20 13.75
N GLN A 140 -9.46 16.43 12.91
CA GLN A 140 -9.32 17.14 11.66
C GLN A 140 -8.79 18.56 11.85
N ASN A 141 -9.34 19.30 12.79
CA ASN A 141 -8.87 20.65 13.11
C ASN A 141 -7.40 20.64 13.54
N THR A 142 -6.99 19.68 14.39
CA THR A 142 -5.59 19.53 14.80
C THR A 142 -4.68 19.18 13.62
N LEU A 143 -5.11 18.28 12.72
CA LEU A 143 -4.35 17.98 11.49
C LEU A 143 -4.18 19.22 10.62
N ASN A 144 -5.22 20.04 10.47
CA ASN A 144 -5.17 21.29 9.71
C ASN A 144 -4.22 22.32 10.36
N GLU A 145 -4.23 22.44 11.69
CA GLU A 145 -3.26 23.28 12.41
C GLU A 145 -1.82 22.79 12.15
N MET A 146 -1.56 21.49 12.27
CA MET A 146 -0.25 20.89 12.03
C MET A 146 0.22 21.05 10.58
N LYS A 147 -0.68 21.01 9.60
CA LYS A 147 -0.37 21.31 8.19
C LYS A 147 0.03 22.77 8.06
N SER A 148 -0.74 23.66 8.66
CA SER A 148 -0.58 25.13 8.58
C SER A 148 0.72 25.61 9.23
N ASP A 149 1.12 25.05 10.38
CA ASP A 149 2.32 25.45 11.14
C ASP A 149 3.60 24.71 10.70
N GLY A 150 3.49 23.75 9.77
CA GLY A 150 4.59 22.96 9.24
C GLY A 150 5.00 21.74 10.08
N THR A 151 4.33 21.52 11.22
CA THR A 151 4.58 20.35 12.10
C THR A 151 4.36 19.04 11.34
N PHE A 152 3.27 18.96 10.55
CA PHE A 152 2.93 17.77 9.78
C PHE A 152 4.03 17.43 8.77
N LYS A 153 4.52 18.44 8.03
CA LYS A 153 5.62 18.29 7.08
C LYS A 153 6.91 17.82 7.77
N THR A 154 7.26 18.41 8.90
CA THR A 154 8.45 18.05 9.67
C THR A 154 8.41 16.57 10.13
N ILE A 155 7.23 16.10 10.54
CA ILE A 155 7.05 14.69 10.91
C ILE A 155 7.18 13.80 9.68
N ALA A 156 6.58 14.18 8.55
CA ALA A 156 6.67 13.42 7.31
C ALA A 156 8.13 13.28 6.83
N GLU A 157 8.91 14.37 6.85
CA GLU A 157 10.33 14.38 6.51
C GLU A 157 11.15 13.45 7.42
N LYS A 158 10.83 13.40 8.71
CA LYS A 158 11.50 12.50 9.67
C LYS A 158 11.30 11.02 9.32
N TRP A 159 10.18 10.66 8.69
CA TRP A 159 9.81 9.30 8.35
C TRP A 159 9.92 8.99 6.86
N ASP A 160 10.56 9.89 6.08
CA ASP A 160 10.73 9.76 4.62
C ASP A 160 9.40 9.62 3.85
N LEU A 161 8.37 10.31 4.33
CA LEU A 161 7.01 10.30 3.76
C LEU A 161 6.61 11.64 3.14
N GLN A 162 7.55 12.59 2.99
CA GLN A 162 7.26 13.95 2.51
C GLN A 162 6.61 14.00 1.13
N ASP A 163 6.89 13.02 0.27
CA ASP A 163 6.36 12.94 -1.09
C ASP A 163 4.98 12.26 -1.17
N SER A 164 4.52 11.70 -0.05
CA SER A 164 3.25 10.97 0.03
C SER A 164 2.20 11.69 0.85
N VAL A 165 2.60 12.69 1.67
CA VAL A 165 1.63 13.40 2.52
C VAL A 165 0.87 14.48 1.75
N ILE A 166 -0.42 14.59 2.05
CA ILE A 166 -1.33 15.57 1.49
C ILE A 166 -1.31 16.81 2.39
N LEU A 167 -0.79 17.93 1.89
CA LEU A 167 -0.62 19.17 2.64
C LEU A 167 -1.69 20.25 2.32
N ASP A 168 -2.55 19.98 1.36
CA ASP A 168 -3.60 20.90 0.88
C ASP A 168 -4.85 20.84 1.75
#